data_3571bdb9e3b0c6668d3288114582fe62
#
_entry.id   3571bdb9e3b0c6668d3288114582fe62
#
_cell.length_a   1.000
_cell.length_b   1.000
_cell.length_c   1.000
_cell.angle_alpha   90.00
_cell.angle_beta   90.00
_cell.angle_gamma   90.00
#
_symmetry.space_group_name_H-M   'P 1'
#
loop_
_entity.id
_entity.type
_entity.pdbx_description
1 polymer ?
#
loop_
_entity_poly.entity_id
_entity_poly.type
_entity_poly.pdbx_seq_one_letter_code
_entity_poly.pdbx_strand_id
1 'polypeptide(L)'
;MRLLQPLAFAALLSMLVPAQAKQDYTGRWNFTGTGQHIDRVYWLEVTDKDGQLSGLFLYRTGSPLVIESARIENGELVWKAPYRGEAPEHRVRRDGDRLVGTILDRGTPVQVVGVRPPTWPPSNANGQHTFGTPVALFDGSSMDAFTLQHVARASGWSLESGTMTNSRGANNLVSKETFKDFRLEAEYKVEAGSNSGLYLRGRYELQVLDDHGKPPEKTGHMAIYGWTPPRVNASRPAGEWQSAQAVLVGNRVTVTLNGQKVHDNAEIQAITGGALDAIETAPGPLVIQGDHNKVWYRRIVMTPITSAAR
;
A
#
# COMPACT_ATOMS: atom_id res chain seq x y z
N MET A 1 60.87 -40.62 54.07
CA MET A 1 59.48 -40.80 53.71
C MET A 1 58.95 -39.43 53.25
N ARG A 2 58.94 -39.17 51.94
CA ARG A 2 58.43 -37.89 51.39
C ARG A 2 57.11 -38.21 50.77
N LEU A 3 56.05 -37.60 51.29
CA LEU A 3 54.69 -37.66 50.76
C LEU A 3 54.56 -36.79 49.47
N LEU A 4 54.20 -37.42 48.37
CA LEU A 4 53.83 -36.75 47.11
C LEU A 4 52.35 -36.33 47.20
N GLN A 5 52.07 -35.05 47.05
CA GLN A 5 50.70 -34.53 46.84
C GLN A 5 50.32 -34.62 45.36
N PRO A 6 49.10 -34.99 45.03
CA PRO A 6 48.65 -34.95 43.64
C PRO A 6 48.17 -33.54 43.22
N LEU A 7 48.70 -33.06 42.10
CA LEU A 7 48.23 -31.84 41.43
C LEU A 7 46.89 -32.19 40.73
N ALA A 8 45.84 -31.52 41.14
CA ALA A 8 44.57 -31.53 40.44
C ALA A 8 44.61 -30.59 39.22
N PHE A 9 44.53 -31.14 38.02
CA PHE A 9 44.37 -30.38 36.79
C PHE A 9 42.87 -30.03 36.66
N ALA A 10 42.54 -28.74 36.83
CA ALA A 10 41.20 -28.20 36.49
C ALA A 10 41.12 -27.95 34.97
N ALA A 11 40.41 -28.83 34.28
CA ALA A 11 40.08 -28.60 32.87
C ALA A 11 39.01 -27.50 32.77
N LEU A 12 39.38 -26.31 32.28
CA LEU A 12 38.40 -25.30 31.84
C LEU A 12 37.69 -25.80 30.59
N LEU A 13 36.45 -26.23 30.73
CA LEU A 13 35.53 -26.45 29.61
C LEU A 13 35.08 -25.08 29.12
N SER A 14 35.70 -24.56 28.09
CA SER A 14 35.18 -23.41 27.33
C SER A 14 33.90 -23.85 26.59
N MET A 15 32.73 -23.47 27.10
CA MET A 15 31.50 -23.60 26.38
C MET A 15 31.57 -22.70 25.14
N LEU A 16 31.76 -23.28 23.97
CA LEU A 16 31.56 -22.62 22.71
C LEU A 16 30.04 -22.30 22.62
N VAL A 17 29.67 -21.04 22.91
CA VAL A 17 28.35 -20.54 22.56
C VAL A 17 28.26 -20.60 21.02
N PRO A 18 27.34 -21.35 20.45
CA PRO A 18 27.21 -21.38 18.99
C PRO A 18 26.95 -19.96 18.51
N ALA A 19 27.74 -19.50 17.55
CA ALA A 19 27.51 -18.22 16.89
C ALA A 19 26.09 -18.24 16.34
N GLN A 20 25.22 -17.40 16.88
CA GLN A 20 23.84 -17.28 16.45
C GLN A 20 23.86 -16.87 14.98
N ALA A 21 23.34 -17.72 14.08
CA ALA A 21 23.30 -17.43 12.66
C ALA A 21 22.71 -16.04 12.48
N LYS A 22 23.43 -15.16 11.75
CA LYS A 22 22.97 -13.78 11.47
C LYS A 22 21.60 -13.86 10.82
N GLN A 23 20.57 -13.44 11.53
CA GLN A 23 19.21 -13.46 11.01
C GLN A 23 19.12 -12.45 9.86
N ASP A 24 18.68 -12.94 8.70
CA ASP A 24 18.49 -12.11 7.52
C ASP A 24 17.11 -11.43 7.56
N TYR A 25 17.12 -10.11 7.65
CA TYR A 25 15.94 -9.25 7.61
C TYR A 25 15.78 -8.55 6.26
N THR A 26 16.73 -8.69 5.34
CA THR A 26 16.74 -7.97 4.06
C THR A 26 15.55 -8.28 3.19
N GLY A 27 15.26 -7.35 2.28
CA GLY A 27 14.13 -7.42 1.34
C GLY A 27 12.85 -6.81 1.90
N ARG A 28 11.73 -7.13 1.27
CA ARG A 28 10.42 -6.48 1.49
C ARG A 28 9.54 -7.31 2.42
N TRP A 29 8.74 -6.60 3.21
CA TRP A 29 7.83 -7.17 4.19
C TRP A 29 6.52 -6.42 4.22
N ASN A 30 5.41 -7.12 4.09
CA ASN A 30 4.07 -6.62 4.31
C ASN A 30 3.66 -6.93 5.75
N PHE A 31 3.28 -5.94 6.52
CA PHE A 31 2.83 -6.12 7.90
C PHE A 31 1.34 -5.93 8.03
N THR A 32 0.72 -6.75 8.84
CA THR A 32 -0.66 -6.61 9.30
C THR A 32 -0.67 -6.54 10.82
N GLY A 33 -1.43 -5.60 11.37
CA GLY A 33 -1.69 -5.53 12.80
C GLY A 33 -2.46 -6.75 13.29
N THR A 34 -2.44 -7.01 14.59
CA THR A 34 -3.15 -8.15 15.20
C THR A 34 -4.26 -7.69 16.14
N GLY A 35 -5.19 -8.57 16.46
CA GLY A 35 -6.30 -8.31 17.36
C GLY A 35 -7.17 -7.14 16.87
N GLN A 36 -7.38 -6.14 17.71
CA GLN A 36 -8.18 -4.95 17.38
C GLN A 36 -7.56 -4.05 16.29
N HIS A 37 -6.36 -4.35 15.83
CA HIS A 37 -5.61 -3.58 14.83
C HIS A 37 -5.42 -4.34 13.51
N ILE A 38 -6.22 -5.36 13.26
CA ILE A 38 -6.11 -6.20 12.04
C ILE A 38 -6.36 -5.42 10.74
N ASP A 39 -6.98 -4.27 10.81
CA ASP A 39 -7.21 -3.31 9.71
C ASP A 39 -6.01 -2.39 9.45
N ARG A 40 -4.91 -2.51 10.23
CA ARG A 40 -3.72 -1.69 10.07
C ARG A 40 -2.67 -2.42 9.28
N VAL A 41 -2.25 -1.79 8.19
CA VAL A 41 -1.29 -2.34 7.25
C VAL A 41 -0.08 -1.41 7.15
N TYR A 42 1.12 -2.02 7.09
CA TYR A 42 2.39 -1.31 6.97
C TYR A 42 3.29 -2.06 5.99
N TRP A 43 4.33 -1.42 5.54
CA TRP A 43 5.30 -2.05 4.66
C TRP A 43 6.73 -1.61 5.04
N LEU A 44 7.68 -2.51 4.88
CA LEU A 44 9.10 -2.27 5.17
C LEU A 44 9.96 -2.88 4.06
N GLU A 45 10.98 -2.16 3.62
CA GLU A 45 12.10 -2.70 2.86
C GLU A 45 13.38 -2.49 3.65
N VAL A 46 14.18 -3.54 3.76
CA VAL A 46 15.49 -3.51 4.42
C VAL A 46 16.55 -3.91 3.41
N THR A 47 17.59 -3.12 3.34
CA THR A 47 18.81 -3.40 2.55
C THR A 47 20.00 -3.49 3.49
N ASP A 48 20.91 -4.42 3.24
CA ASP A 48 22.19 -4.56 3.94
C ASP A 48 23.31 -4.30 2.93
N LYS A 49 24.10 -3.26 3.16
CA LYS A 49 25.31 -3.00 2.41
C LYS A 49 26.50 -3.05 3.36
N ASP A 50 27.28 -4.11 3.29
CA ASP A 50 28.49 -4.32 4.10
C ASP A 50 28.23 -4.24 5.62
N GLY A 51 27.08 -4.75 6.07
CA GLY A 51 26.66 -4.71 7.48
C GLY A 51 25.93 -3.43 7.88
N GLN A 52 25.81 -2.45 6.99
CA GLN A 52 25.03 -1.23 7.22
C GLN A 52 23.61 -1.42 6.72
N LEU A 53 22.66 -1.43 7.65
CA LEU A 53 21.24 -1.55 7.35
C LEU A 53 20.64 -0.20 6.98
N SER A 54 19.83 -0.18 5.94
CA SER A 54 19.03 0.97 5.47
C SER A 54 17.71 0.49 4.88
N GLY A 55 16.82 1.39 4.47
CA GLY A 55 15.59 0.96 3.81
C GLY A 55 14.51 2.02 3.76
N LEU A 56 13.30 1.56 3.48
CA LEU A 56 12.08 2.36 3.41
C LEU A 56 11.02 1.77 4.35
N PHE A 57 10.26 2.63 4.98
CA PHE A 57 9.12 2.24 5.79
C PHE A 57 7.86 3.01 5.37
N LEU A 58 6.76 2.29 5.18
CA LEU A 58 5.45 2.84 4.91
C LEU A 58 4.57 2.67 6.15
N TYR A 59 4.17 3.79 6.73
CA TYR A 59 3.12 3.82 7.74
C TYR A 59 1.77 3.48 7.13
N ARG A 60 0.76 3.33 7.96
CA ARG A 60 -0.61 3.05 7.53
C ARG A 60 -1.15 4.06 6.51
N THR A 61 -0.65 5.28 6.48
CA THR A 61 -1.03 6.34 5.55
C THR A 61 0.20 7.11 5.09
N GLY A 62 0.09 7.79 3.96
CA GLY A 62 1.19 8.58 3.39
C GLY A 62 2.09 7.77 2.45
N SER A 63 3.21 8.37 2.08
CA SER A 63 4.21 7.78 1.19
C SER A 63 5.28 7.02 1.97
N PRO A 64 6.02 6.09 1.32
CA PRO A 64 7.18 5.46 1.94
C PRO A 64 8.24 6.50 2.34
N LEU A 65 8.80 6.31 3.51
CA LEU A 65 9.80 7.19 4.12
C LEU A 65 11.13 6.45 4.25
N VAL A 66 12.23 7.16 4.04
CA VAL A 66 13.56 6.63 4.32
C VAL A 66 13.69 6.41 5.83
N ILE A 67 14.12 5.23 6.25
CA ILE A 67 14.38 4.94 7.66
C ILE A 67 15.64 5.71 8.11
N GLU A 68 15.60 6.35 9.29
CA GLU A 68 16.71 7.15 9.79
C GLU A 68 17.87 6.31 10.31
N SER A 69 17.53 5.15 10.87
CA SER A 69 18.51 4.18 11.37
C SER A 69 17.92 2.78 11.44
N ALA A 70 18.76 1.77 11.24
CA ALA A 70 18.41 0.38 11.48
C ALA A 70 19.60 -0.37 12.07
N ARG A 71 19.32 -1.31 12.98
CA ARG A 71 20.31 -2.17 13.63
C ARG A 71 19.70 -3.50 14.03
N ILE A 72 20.56 -4.49 14.25
CA ILE A 72 20.19 -5.71 14.93
C ILE A 72 20.59 -5.60 16.40
N GLU A 73 19.62 -5.77 17.27
CA GLU A 73 19.82 -5.67 18.74
C GLU A 73 19.14 -6.88 19.40
N ASN A 74 19.90 -7.71 20.09
CA ASN A 74 19.43 -8.94 20.75
C ASN A 74 18.65 -9.89 19.81
N GLY A 75 19.05 -9.94 18.53
CA GLY A 75 18.40 -10.76 17.52
C GLY A 75 17.13 -10.12 16.92
N GLU A 76 16.77 -8.91 17.30
CA GLU A 76 15.67 -8.14 16.72
C GLU A 76 16.17 -7.12 15.69
N LEU A 77 15.41 -6.90 14.63
CA LEU A 77 15.55 -5.72 13.77
C LEU A 77 14.88 -4.55 14.48
N VAL A 78 15.66 -3.51 14.71
CA VAL A 78 15.21 -2.25 15.32
C VAL A 78 15.46 -1.14 14.33
N TRP A 79 14.44 -0.34 14.02
CA TRP A 79 14.59 0.79 13.11
C TRP A 79 13.83 2.02 13.60
N LYS A 80 14.28 3.18 13.13
CA LYS A 80 13.58 4.45 13.32
C LYS A 80 13.13 5.00 11.95
N ALA A 81 11.89 5.46 11.89
CA ALA A 81 11.35 6.11 10.70
C ALA A 81 10.71 7.45 11.09
N PRO A 82 10.90 8.50 10.28
CA PRO A 82 10.37 9.82 10.62
C PRO A 82 8.83 9.81 10.63
N TYR A 83 8.25 10.48 11.61
CA TYR A 83 6.80 10.68 11.70
C TYR A 83 6.49 11.99 12.44
N ARG A 84 5.97 13.01 11.72
CA ARG A 84 5.55 14.32 12.28
C ARG A 84 6.59 15.01 13.19
N GLY A 85 7.85 14.98 12.77
CA GLY A 85 8.94 15.60 13.52
C GLY A 85 9.57 14.71 14.60
N GLU A 86 9.06 13.50 14.78
CA GLU A 86 9.64 12.47 15.65
C GLU A 86 10.19 11.32 14.79
N ALA A 87 10.98 10.45 15.38
CA ALA A 87 11.45 9.21 14.76
C ALA A 87 11.24 8.04 15.73
N PRO A 88 10.00 7.54 15.85
CA PRO A 88 9.68 6.45 16.75
C PRO A 88 10.45 5.17 16.36
N GLU A 89 10.81 4.39 17.38
CA GLU A 89 11.50 3.13 17.23
C GLU A 89 10.50 1.99 17.08
N HIS A 90 10.75 1.14 16.10
CA HIS A 90 9.97 -0.06 15.80
C HIS A 90 10.85 -1.29 16.00
N ARG A 91 10.26 -2.42 16.38
CA ARG A 91 10.97 -3.66 16.67
C ARG A 91 10.26 -4.87 16.12
N VAL A 92 11.00 -5.76 15.46
CA VAL A 92 10.50 -7.07 15.02
C VAL A 92 11.60 -8.12 15.13
N ARG A 93 11.21 -9.35 15.37
CA ARG A 93 12.10 -10.51 15.34
C ARG A 93 11.60 -11.52 14.31
N ARG A 94 12.49 -12.38 13.90
CA ARG A 94 12.13 -13.55 13.06
C ARG A 94 11.32 -14.56 13.87
N ASP A 95 10.30 -15.11 13.22
CA ASP A 95 9.49 -16.23 13.68
C ASP A 95 9.24 -17.15 12.48
N GLY A 96 10.20 -18.05 12.23
CA GLY A 96 10.24 -18.82 10.99
C GLY A 96 10.45 -17.92 9.75
N ASP A 97 9.55 -18.01 8.83
CA ASP A 97 9.51 -17.19 7.59
C ASP A 97 8.83 -15.82 7.76
N ARG A 98 8.32 -15.52 8.97
CA ARG A 98 7.61 -14.29 9.31
C ARG A 98 8.47 -13.35 10.14
N LEU A 99 7.99 -12.13 10.28
CA LEU A 99 8.42 -11.17 11.30
C LEU A 99 7.27 -10.96 12.29
N VAL A 100 7.58 -10.90 13.58
CA VAL A 100 6.60 -10.55 14.62
C VAL A 100 7.20 -9.47 15.53
N GLY A 101 6.39 -8.54 15.98
CA GLY A 101 6.86 -7.49 16.87
C GLY A 101 5.91 -6.31 16.98
N THR A 102 6.47 -5.12 17.21
CA THR A 102 5.70 -3.91 17.52
C THR A 102 6.08 -2.76 16.60
N ILE A 103 5.07 -2.16 15.98
CA ILE A 103 5.18 -0.89 15.27
C ILE A 103 4.50 0.19 16.12
N LEU A 104 5.16 1.33 16.31
CA LEU A 104 4.54 2.51 16.91
C LEU A 104 3.79 3.30 15.82
N ASP A 105 2.46 3.25 15.85
CA ASP A 105 1.59 3.99 14.93
C ASP A 105 0.95 5.17 15.67
N ARG A 106 1.42 6.38 15.38
CA ARG A 106 0.95 7.61 16.05
C ARG A 106 1.02 7.52 17.58
N GLY A 107 2.14 7.01 18.09
CA GLY A 107 2.35 6.81 19.52
C GLY A 107 1.66 5.57 20.10
N THR A 108 0.86 4.86 19.34
CA THR A 108 0.18 3.63 19.78
C THR A 108 0.99 2.40 19.41
N PRO A 109 1.37 1.54 20.36
CA PRO A 109 2.00 0.26 20.04
C PRO A 109 1.01 -0.68 19.34
N VAL A 110 1.37 -1.17 18.16
CA VAL A 110 0.59 -2.13 17.37
C VAL A 110 1.40 -3.40 17.24
N GLN A 111 0.86 -4.51 17.74
CA GLN A 111 1.45 -5.82 17.49
C GLN A 111 1.22 -6.19 16.03
N VAL A 112 2.28 -6.66 15.36
CA VAL A 112 2.23 -6.94 13.92
C VAL A 112 2.81 -8.30 13.58
N VAL A 113 2.31 -8.84 12.46
CA VAL A 113 2.91 -9.96 11.74
C VAL A 113 3.32 -9.49 10.36
N GLY A 114 4.58 -9.68 10.00
CA GLY A 114 5.14 -9.38 8.70
C GLY A 114 5.33 -10.65 7.88
N VAL A 115 4.94 -10.61 6.61
CA VAL A 115 5.15 -11.68 5.63
C VAL A 115 5.84 -11.13 4.39
N ARG A 116 6.50 -11.99 3.63
CA ARG A 116 7.05 -11.58 2.34
C ARG A 116 5.93 -11.22 1.37
N PRO A 117 6.08 -10.14 0.56
CA PRO A 117 5.19 -9.91 -0.57
C PRO A 117 5.17 -11.12 -1.51
N PRO A 118 4.08 -11.31 -2.26
CA PRO A 118 4.00 -12.42 -3.21
C PRO A 118 5.01 -12.27 -4.34
N THR A 119 5.48 -13.40 -4.87
CA THR A 119 6.12 -13.45 -6.17
C THR A 119 5.05 -13.43 -7.25
N TRP A 120 5.07 -12.40 -8.09
CA TRP A 120 4.11 -12.27 -9.17
C TRP A 120 4.57 -13.04 -10.40
N PRO A 121 3.68 -13.80 -11.06
CA PRO A 121 3.97 -14.34 -12.38
C PRO A 121 4.12 -13.21 -13.40
N PRO A 122 4.81 -13.40 -14.52
CA PRO A 122 4.84 -12.43 -15.60
C PRO A 122 3.44 -11.99 -16.00
N SER A 123 3.21 -10.71 -16.04
CA SER A 123 1.91 -10.10 -16.34
C SER A 123 2.10 -8.88 -17.24
N ASN A 124 1.09 -8.59 -18.07
CA ASN A 124 1.13 -7.51 -19.04
C ASN A 124 -0.23 -6.81 -19.12
N ALA A 125 -0.32 -5.62 -18.58
CA ALA A 125 -1.55 -4.81 -18.60
C ALA A 125 -1.90 -4.26 -20.01
N ASN A 126 -1.02 -4.38 -20.99
CA ASN A 126 -1.24 -4.01 -22.39
C ASN A 126 -1.65 -5.20 -23.28
N GLY A 127 -1.75 -6.40 -22.70
CA GLY A 127 -2.06 -7.62 -23.46
C GLY A 127 -3.47 -7.58 -24.07
N GLN A 128 -3.70 -8.46 -25.05
CA GLN A 128 -5.04 -8.73 -25.56
C GLN A 128 -5.77 -9.60 -24.54
N HIS A 129 -6.59 -8.96 -23.69
CA HIS A 129 -7.34 -9.64 -22.65
C HIS A 129 -8.73 -10.00 -23.10
N THR A 130 -9.26 -11.10 -22.55
CA THR A 130 -10.70 -11.39 -22.63
C THR A 130 -11.40 -10.72 -21.46
N PHE A 131 -12.34 -9.85 -21.76
CA PHE A 131 -13.13 -9.14 -20.78
C PHE A 131 -14.44 -9.85 -20.49
N GLY A 132 -14.85 -9.86 -19.23
CA GLY A 132 -16.18 -10.30 -18.79
C GLY A 132 -17.22 -9.20 -18.94
N THR A 133 -18.37 -9.41 -18.32
CA THR A 133 -19.46 -8.42 -18.31
C THR A 133 -19.06 -7.19 -17.48
N PRO A 134 -19.19 -5.98 -18.03
CA PRO A 134 -18.99 -4.76 -17.26
C PRO A 134 -19.97 -4.64 -16.10
N VAL A 135 -19.46 -4.22 -14.93
CA VAL A 135 -20.22 -3.94 -13.71
C VAL A 135 -20.23 -2.45 -13.49
N ALA A 136 -21.39 -1.81 -13.60
CA ALA A 136 -21.54 -0.40 -13.26
C ALA A 136 -21.59 -0.27 -11.72
N LEU A 137 -20.52 0.23 -11.13
CA LEU A 137 -20.51 0.58 -9.70
C LEU A 137 -21.24 1.90 -9.44
N PHE A 138 -21.21 2.79 -10.43
CA PHE A 138 -21.95 4.05 -10.41
C PHE A 138 -22.29 4.50 -11.84
N ASP A 139 -23.54 4.80 -12.09
CA ASP A 139 -24.09 5.24 -13.39
C ASP A 139 -24.94 6.52 -13.27
N GLY A 140 -24.91 7.16 -12.11
CA GLY A 140 -25.71 8.34 -11.81
C GLY A 140 -27.03 8.05 -11.08
N SER A 141 -27.42 6.78 -10.91
CA SER A 141 -28.72 6.40 -10.33
C SER A 141 -28.66 6.06 -8.84
N SER A 142 -27.67 5.31 -8.38
CA SER A 142 -27.56 4.84 -6.99
C SER A 142 -26.11 4.65 -6.56
N MET A 143 -25.85 4.77 -5.26
CA MET A 143 -24.57 4.41 -4.61
C MET A 143 -24.62 3.02 -3.97
N ASP A 144 -25.64 2.21 -4.22
CA ASP A 144 -25.87 0.91 -3.56
C ASP A 144 -24.77 -0.13 -3.82
N ALA A 145 -23.94 0.06 -4.83
CA ALA A 145 -22.77 -0.79 -5.10
C ALA A 145 -21.65 -0.60 -4.05
N PHE A 146 -21.73 0.41 -3.19
CA PHE A 146 -20.73 0.72 -2.18
C PHE A 146 -21.21 0.48 -0.77
N THR A 147 -20.25 0.32 0.13
CA THR A 147 -20.40 0.38 1.59
C THR A 147 -19.37 1.36 2.15
N LEU A 148 -19.51 1.71 3.43
CA LEU A 148 -18.56 2.60 4.11
C LEU A 148 -17.37 1.81 4.64
N GLN A 149 -16.15 2.33 4.50
CA GLN A 149 -14.97 1.71 5.11
C GLN A 149 -15.10 1.66 6.65
N HIS A 150 -15.65 2.70 7.25
CA HIS A 150 -15.86 2.80 8.69
C HIS A 150 -17.36 2.90 8.96
N VAL A 151 -18.02 1.77 9.11
CA VAL A 151 -19.48 1.69 9.27
C VAL A 151 -20.06 2.46 10.46
N ALA A 152 -19.25 2.72 11.50
CA ALA A 152 -19.66 3.52 12.66
C ALA A 152 -19.57 5.05 12.43
N ARG A 153 -19.04 5.50 11.28
CA ARG A 153 -18.91 6.92 10.93
C ARG A 153 -19.97 7.30 9.90
N ALA A 154 -20.38 8.57 9.92
CA ALA A 154 -21.28 9.11 8.90
C ALA A 154 -20.69 8.94 7.48
N SER A 155 -21.54 8.80 6.49
CA SER A 155 -21.15 8.66 5.08
C SER A 155 -20.42 9.91 4.59
N GLY A 156 -21.06 11.06 4.66
CA GLY A 156 -20.59 12.31 4.05
C GLY A 156 -20.68 12.31 2.52
N TRP A 157 -21.28 11.29 1.89
CA TRP A 157 -21.54 11.23 0.47
C TRP A 157 -23.02 11.48 0.16
N SER A 158 -23.28 12.13 -0.96
CA SER A 158 -24.63 12.44 -1.47
C SER A 158 -24.71 12.18 -2.97
N LEU A 159 -25.94 11.96 -3.45
CA LEU A 159 -26.27 11.91 -4.88
C LEU A 159 -26.93 13.24 -5.26
N GLU A 160 -26.31 13.99 -6.14
CA GLU A 160 -26.76 15.31 -6.59
C GLU A 160 -26.81 15.35 -8.13
N SER A 161 -28.02 15.44 -8.70
CA SER A 161 -28.23 15.55 -10.15
C SER A 161 -27.46 14.51 -10.97
N GLY A 162 -27.52 13.24 -10.56
CA GLY A 162 -26.83 12.14 -11.24
C GLY A 162 -25.32 12.09 -11.01
N THR A 163 -24.80 12.84 -10.04
CA THR A 163 -23.40 12.77 -9.63
C THR A 163 -23.29 12.39 -8.17
N MET A 164 -22.36 11.48 -7.86
CA MET A 164 -21.96 11.14 -6.52
C MET A 164 -20.89 12.15 -6.05
N THR A 165 -21.08 12.78 -4.89
CA THR A 165 -20.16 13.77 -4.35
C THR A 165 -20.00 13.60 -2.84
N ASN A 166 -18.84 14.00 -2.31
CA ASN A 166 -18.55 13.97 -0.89
C ASN A 166 -18.49 15.37 -0.27
N SER A 167 -18.76 15.44 1.01
CA SER A 167 -18.36 16.55 1.89
C SER A 167 -16.90 16.36 2.32
N ARG A 168 -16.24 17.42 2.73
CA ARG A 168 -14.88 17.34 3.28
C ARG A 168 -14.87 16.41 4.51
N GLY A 169 -13.90 15.48 4.54
CA GLY A 169 -13.75 14.53 5.63
C GLY A 169 -14.77 13.39 5.63
N ALA A 170 -15.43 13.12 4.51
CA ALA A 170 -16.36 12.01 4.35
C ALA A 170 -15.67 10.65 4.59
N ASN A 171 -16.47 9.63 4.76
CA ASN A 171 -15.99 8.25 4.83
C ASN A 171 -15.49 7.79 3.46
N ASN A 172 -14.56 6.84 3.42
CA ASN A 172 -14.21 6.20 2.15
C ASN A 172 -15.33 5.24 1.72
N LEU A 173 -15.59 5.19 0.42
CA LEU A 173 -16.49 4.21 -0.18
C LEU A 173 -15.72 2.97 -0.61
N VAL A 174 -16.26 1.81 -0.32
CA VAL A 174 -15.70 0.50 -0.65
C VAL A 174 -16.70 -0.26 -1.50
N SER A 175 -16.35 -0.70 -2.72
CA SER A 175 -17.25 -1.50 -3.53
C SER A 175 -17.59 -2.82 -2.85
N LYS A 176 -18.85 -3.25 -2.94
CA LYS A 176 -19.30 -4.55 -2.41
C LYS A 176 -18.71 -5.71 -3.21
N GLU A 177 -18.57 -5.53 -4.53
CA GLU A 177 -17.88 -6.48 -5.39
C GLU A 177 -16.38 -6.33 -5.35
N THR A 178 -15.68 -7.45 -5.52
CA THR A 178 -14.22 -7.54 -5.55
C THR A 178 -13.72 -8.03 -6.90
N PHE A 179 -12.58 -7.55 -7.33
CA PHE A 179 -11.99 -7.82 -8.64
C PHE A 179 -10.53 -8.24 -8.50
N LYS A 180 -10.08 -9.18 -9.32
CA LYS A 180 -8.67 -9.61 -9.35
C LYS A 180 -7.89 -8.85 -10.42
N ASP A 181 -8.15 -9.17 -11.67
CA ASP A 181 -7.64 -8.47 -12.85
C ASP A 181 -8.83 -7.81 -13.56
N PHE A 182 -8.68 -6.57 -13.95
CA PHE A 182 -9.80 -5.78 -14.42
C PHE A 182 -9.39 -4.55 -15.22
N ARG A 183 -10.37 -3.97 -15.91
CA ARG A 183 -10.36 -2.60 -16.39
C ARG A 183 -11.31 -1.76 -15.54
N LEU A 184 -10.81 -0.68 -14.95
CA LEU A 184 -11.57 0.40 -14.34
C LEU A 184 -11.75 1.53 -15.36
N GLU A 185 -12.96 2.08 -15.44
CA GLU A 185 -13.27 3.32 -16.15
C GLU A 185 -13.97 4.26 -15.16
N ALA A 186 -13.44 5.46 -14.96
CA ALA A 186 -14.00 6.44 -14.04
C ALA A 186 -14.07 7.83 -14.68
N GLU A 187 -15.20 8.50 -14.51
CA GLU A 187 -15.37 9.90 -14.86
C GLU A 187 -15.62 10.71 -13.60
N TYR A 188 -14.72 11.63 -13.31
CA TYR A 188 -14.73 12.42 -12.09
C TYR A 188 -14.24 13.85 -12.33
N LYS A 189 -14.51 14.73 -11.39
CA LYS A 189 -13.91 16.07 -11.32
C LYS A 189 -13.54 16.39 -9.87
N VAL A 190 -12.57 17.27 -9.72
CA VAL A 190 -12.05 17.70 -8.42
C VAL A 190 -12.34 19.18 -8.19
N GLU A 191 -12.54 19.56 -6.94
CA GLU A 191 -12.55 20.96 -6.52
C GLU A 191 -11.12 21.52 -6.49
N ALA A 192 -10.97 22.83 -6.55
CA ALA A 192 -9.65 23.48 -6.39
C ALA A 192 -9.01 23.08 -5.04
N GLY A 193 -7.76 22.63 -5.09
CA GLY A 193 -7.02 22.10 -3.93
C GLY A 193 -7.51 20.75 -3.42
N SER A 194 -8.33 20.02 -4.19
CA SER A 194 -8.88 18.73 -3.79
C SER A 194 -7.85 17.61 -3.85
N ASN A 195 -8.08 16.63 -2.96
CA ASN A 195 -7.34 15.37 -2.86
C ASN A 195 -8.36 14.24 -2.68
N SER A 196 -8.19 13.15 -3.40
CA SER A 196 -8.94 11.90 -3.31
C SER A 196 -8.04 10.78 -3.84
N GLY A 197 -8.54 9.54 -3.96
CA GLY A 197 -7.79 8.41 -4.50
C GLY A 197 -8.71 7.31 -4.98
N LEU A 198 -8.25 6.58 -5.99
CA LEU A 198 -8.86 5.35 -6.50
C LEU A 198 -7.96 4.18 -6.12
N TYR A 199 -8.36 3.38 -5.12
CA TYR A 199 -7.56 2.24 -4.67
C TYR A 199 -7.94 0.98 -5.44
N LEU A 200 -7.08 0.56 -6.34
CA LEU A 200 -7.22 -0.69 -7.08
C LEU A 200 -7.04 -1.87 -6.13
N ARG A 201 -7.99 -2.82 -6.12
CA ARG A 201 -8.07 -3.94 -5.16
C ARG A 201 -8.06 -3.50 -3.69
N GLY A 202 -8.38 -2.23 -3.39
CA GLY A 202 -8.28 -1.69 -2.04
C GLY A 202 -6.86 -1.55 -1.49
N ARG A 203 -5.83 -1.68 -2.33
CA ARG A 203 -4.41 -1.75 -1.89
C ARG A 203 -3.49 -0.79 -2.62
N TYR A 204 -3.83 -0.40 -3.85
CA TYR A 204 -2.95 0.36 -4.74
C TYR A 204 -3.64 1.65 -5.16
N GLU A 205 -3.25 2.76 -4.58
CA GLU A 205 -3.83 4.05 -4.86
C GLU A 205 -3.32 4.64 -6.16
N LEU A 206 -4.24 4.97 -7.06
CA LEU A 206 -4.04 5.98 -8.09
C LEU A 206 -4.51 7.31 -7.52
N GLN A 207 -3.57 8.23 -7.34
CA GLN A 207 -3.83 9.53 -6.72
C GLN A 207 -4.80 10.36 -7.56
N VAL A 208 -5.77 11.01 -6.91
CA VAL A 208 -6.66 12.00 -7.50
C VAL A 208 -6.40 13.35 -6.84
N LEU A 209 -5.83 14.30 -7.58
CA LEU A 209 -5.33 15.55 -7.02
C LEU A 209 -5.60 16.71 -7.97
N ASP A 210 -5.83 17.92 -7.44
CA ASP A 210 -5.78 19.15 -8.21
C ASP A 210 -4.34 19.66 -8.32
N ASP A 211 -3.67 19.26 -9.39
CA ASP A 211 -2.29 19.64 -9.69
C ASP A 211 -2.06 19.97 -11.17
N HIS A 212 -3.14 20.32 -11.89
CA HIS A 212 -3.05 20.68 -13.31
C HIS A 212 -1.91 21.68 -13.58
N GLY A 213 -1.13 21.43 -14.63
CA GLY A 213 0.00 22.24 -15.02
C GLY A 213 1.27 22.06 -14.20
N LYS A 214 1.25 21.25 -13.12
CA LYS A 214 2.46 20.90 -12.36
C LYS A 214 3.21 19.73 -13.01
N PRO A 215 4.53 19.63 -12.79
CA PRO A 215 5.29 18.46 -13.24
C PRO A 215 4.80 17.17 -12.57
N PRO A 216 4.97 16.01 -13.24
CA PRO A 216 4.65 14.73 -12.65
C PRO A 216 5.50 14.43 -11.40
N GLU A 217 4.85 14.04 -10.32
CA GLU A 217 5.47 13.64 -9.07
C GLU A 217 4.88 12.32 -8.57
N LYS A 218 5.61 11.60 -7.70
CA LYS A 218 5.13 10.34 -7.13
C LYS A 218 3.94 10.48 -6.16
N THR A 219 3.55 11.72 -5.85
CA THR A 219 2.36 12.07 -5.07
C THR A 219 1.37 12.90 -5.88
N GLY A 220 1.63 13.12 -7.17
CA GLY A 220 0.79 13.88 -8.09
C GLY A 220 -0.37 13.08 -8.66
N HIS A 221 -1.19 13.74 -9.46
CA HIS A 221 -2.39 13.15 -10.06
C HIS A 221 -2.08 11.92 -10.89
N MET A 222 -2.82 10.81 -10.68
CA MET A 222 -2.60 9.48 -11.26
C MET A 222 -1.24 8.83 -10.94
N ALA A 223 -0.46 9.33 -10.00
CA ALA A 223 0.67 8.57 -9.50
C ALA A 223 0.20 7.22 -8.89
N ILE A 224 0.99 6.17 -9.01
CA ILE A 224 0.93 5.03 -8.09
C ILE A 224 1.51 5.58 -6.79
N TYR A 225 0.64 5.98 -5.88
CA TYR A 225 0.92 6.91 -4.79
C TYR A 225 2.15 6.54 -3.97
N GLY A 226 3.07 7.49 -3.87
CA GLY A 226 4.33 7.33 -3.14
C GLY A 226 5.41 6.52 -3.85
N TRP A 227 5.08 5.83 -4.96
CA TRP A 227 6.00 4.93 -5.66
C TRP A 227 6.43 5.44 -7.02
N THR A 228 5.49 5.57 -7.95
CA THR A 228 5.79 5.83 -9.35
C THR A 228 4.99 7.05 -9.84
N PRO A 229 5.68 8.13 -10.28
CA PRO A 229 4.99 9.25 -10.90
C PRO A 229 4.39 8.84 -12.25
N PRO A 230 3.32 9.50 -12.74
CA PRO A 230 2.89 9.36 -14.11
C PRO A 230 3.96 9.89 -15.07
N ARG A 231 3.96 9.40 -16.30
CA ARG A 231 4.91 9.87 -17.34
C ARG A 231 4.68 11.31 -17.75
N VAL A 232 3.46 11.76 -17.63
CA VAL A 232 2.99 13.13 -17.91
C VAL A 232 1.79 13.43 -17.02
N ASN A 233 1.67 14.67 -16.56
CA ASN A 233 0.45 15.15 -15.92
C ASN A 233 -0.56 15.53 -17.02
N ALA A 234 -1.49 14.63 -17.30
CA ALA A 234 -2.57 14.80 -18.29
C ALA A 234 -3.87 15.31 -17.66
N SER A 235 -3.84 15.81 -16.42
CA SER A 235 -5.02 16.35 -15.74
C SER A 235 -5.54 17.63 -16.42
N ARG A 236 -6.83 17.88 -16.27
CA ARG A 236 -7.50 19.13 -16.63
C ARG A 236 -7.64 20.02 -15.39
N PRO A 237 -7.87 21.33 -15.54
CA PRO A 237 -8.13 22.22 -14.43
C PRO A 237 -9.22 21.71 -13.47
N ALA A 238 -9.15 22.13 -12.21
CA ALA A 238 -10.21 21.89 -11.24
C ALA A 238 -11.57 22.34 -11.77
N GLY A 239 -12.62 21.59 -11.48
CA GLY A 239 -13.98 21.82 -12.01
C GLY A 239 -14.26 21.16 -13.36
N GLU A 240 -13.24 20.74 -14.11
CA GLU A 240 -13.41 20.02 -15.37
C GLU A 240 -13.46 18.51 -15.15
N TRP A 241 -14.28 17.82 -15.99
CA TRP A 241 -14.40 16.39 -15.96
C TRP A 241 -13.14 15.70 -16.51
N GLN A 242 -12.62 14.77 -15.71
CA GLN A 242 -11.52 13.88 -16.05
C GLN A 242 -12.10 12.53 -16.49
N SER A 243 -11.44 11.85 -17.43
CA SER A 243 -11.73 10.47 -17.82
C SER A 243 -10.50 9.62 -17.57
N ALA A 244 -10.56 8.71 -16.62
CA ALA A 244 -9.50 7.77 -16.32
C ALA A 244 -9.89 6.34 -16.70
N GLN A 245 -8.94 5.60 -17.28
CA GLN A 245 -9.02 4.17 -17.49
C GLN A 245 -7.77 3.52 -16.88
N ALA A 246 -7.95 2.47 -16.09
CA ALA A 246 -6.85 1.67 -15.56
C ALA A 246 -7.08 0.19 -15.86
N VAL A 247 -6.10 -0.46 -16.48
CA VAL A 247 -6.07 -1.92 -16.68
C VAL A 247 -5.05 -2.49 -15.70
N LEU A 248 -5.50 -3.33 -14.77
CA LEU A 248 -4.67 -4.00 -13.77
C LEU A 248 -4.63 -5.51 -14.04
N VAL A 249 -3.44 -6.05 -14.21
CA VAL A 249 -3.19 -7.50 -14.39
C VAL A 249 -2.00 -7.91 -13.52
N GLY A 250 -2.22 -8.82 -12.58
CA GLY A 250 -1.20 -9.15 -11.60
C GLY A 250 -0.77 -7.91 -10.80
N ASN A 251 0.51 -7.56 -10.89
CA ASN A 251 1.08 -6.33 -10.32
C ASN A 251 1.46 -5.29 -11.39
N ARG A 252 0.88 -5.38 -12.60
CA ARG A 252 1.12 -4.44 -13.71
C ARG A 252 -0.11 -3.59 -13.97
N VAL A 253 0.10 -2.30 -14.17
CA VAL A 253 -0.98 -1.36 -14.47
C VAL A 253 -0.66 -0.49 -15.66
N THR A 254 -1.64 -0.34 -16.55
CA THR A 254 -1.66 0.68 -17.61
C THR A 254 -2.76 1.67 -17.29
N VAL A 255 -2.42 2.95 -17.24
CA VAL A 255 -3.37 4.02 -16.94
C VAL A 255 -3.40 5.03 -18.08
N THR A 256 -4.60 5.36 -18.53
CA THR A 256 -4.89 6.44 -19.48
C THR A 256 -5.73 7.49 -18.79
N LEU A 257 -5.28 8.74 -18.83
CA LEU A 257 -6.01 9.91 -18.31
C LEU A 257 -6.28 10.87 -19.46
N ASN A 258 -7.54 11.24 -19.68
CA ASN A 258 -7.97 12.18 -20.72
C ASN A 258 -7.43 11.84 -22.13
N GLY A 259 -7.36 10.55 -22.46
CA GLY A 259 -6.83 10.05 -23.72
C GLY A 259 -5.32 9.90 -23.79
N GLN A 260 -4.55 10.33 -22.78
CA GLN A 260 -3.10 10.18 -22.72
C GLN A 260 -2.70 9.01 -21.80
N LYS A 261 -1.83 8.13 -22.29
CA LYS A 261 -1.27 7.03 -21.50
C LYS A 261 -0.25 7.58 -20.51
N VAL A 262 -0.59 7.57 -19.22
CA VAL A 262 0.24 8.11 -18.13
C VAL A 262 1.05 7.03 -17.42
N HIS A 263 0.58 5.79 -17.40
CA HIS A 263 1.35 4.60 -17.05
C HIS A 263 1.22 3.56 -18.16
N ASP A 264 2.32 2.90 -18.49
CA ASP A 264 2.41 1.93 -19.57
C ASP A 264 3.01 0.63 -19.05
N ASN A 265 2.15 -0.34 -18.72
CA ASN A 265 2.54 -1.60 -18.08
C ASN A 265 3.47 -1.40 -16.87
N ALA A 266 3.21 -0.35 -16.09
CA ALA A 266 4.02 0.01 -14.94
C ALA A 266 3.90 -1.05 -13.84
N GLU A 267 5.02 -1.32 -13.18
CA GLU A 267 5.02 -2.22 -12.02
C GLU A 267 4.50 -1.50 -10.79
N ILE A 268 3.55 -2.14 -10.13
CA ILE A 268 3.17 -1.79 -8.76
C ILE A 268 4.16 -2.48 -7.83
N GLN A 269 4.99 -1.68 -7.19
CA GLN A 269 6.14 -2.17 -6.41
C GLN A 269 5.72 -2.74 -5.05
N ALA A 270 4.67 -2.16 -4.46
CA ALA A 270 4.14 -2.52 -3.16
C ALA A 270 2.75 -1.89 -2.93
N ILE A 271 2.13 -2.24 -1.80
CA ILE A 271 0.93 -1.56 -1.32
C ILE A 271 1.18 -0.07 -1.12
N THR A 272 0.14 0.74 -1.22
CA THR A 272 0.19 2.18 -0.93
C THR A 272 -0.37 2.49 0.45
N GLY A 273 -0.08 3.66 0.97
CA GLY A 273 -0.69 4.11 2.22
C GLY A 273 -2.21 4.16 2.09
N GLY A 274 -2.94 3.68 3.11
CA GLY A 274 -4.39 3.55 3.07
C GLY A 274 -4.90 2.19 2.60
N ALA A 275 -4.02 1.25 2.27
CA ALA A 275 -4.40 -0.11 1.90
C ALA A 275 -5.29 -0.77 2.98
N LEU A 276 -6.34 -1.49 2.54
CA LEU A 276 -7.27 -2.17 3.43
C LEU A 276 -6.66 -3.42 4.08
N ASP A 277 -5.80 -4.10 3.35
CA ASP A 277 -5.10 -5.32 3.79
C ASP A 277 -3.79 -5.49 3.00
N ALA A 278 -3.00 -6.50 3.37
CA ALA A 278 -1.72 -6.84 2.75
C ALA A 278 -1.78 -8.12 1.90
N ILE A 279 -2.96 -8.63 1.55
CA ILE A 279 -3.15 -9.89 0.83
C ILE A 279 -3.17 -9.61 -0.69
N GLU A 280 -2.05 -9.21 -1.23
CA GLU A 280 -1.92 -8.64 -2.58
C GLU A 280 -2.42 -9.56 -3.71
N THR A 281 -2.37 -10.89 -3.54
CA THR A 281 -2.83 -11.87 -4.55
C THR A 281 -4.34 -12.09 -4.57
N ALA A 282 -5.05 -11.70 -3.52
CA ALA A 282 -6.51 -11.86 -3.45
C ALA A 282 -7.23 -10.82 -4.31
N PRO A 283 -8.41 -11.14 -4.84
CA PRO A 283 -9.33 -10.11 -5.32
C PRO A 283 -9.57 -9.05 -4.24
N GLY A 284 -9.88 -7.84 -4.64
CA GLY A 284 -10.17 -6.77 -3.70
C GLY A 284 -11.13 -5.75 -4.29
N PRO A 285 -11.73 -4.89 -3.44
CA PRO A 285 -12.69 -3.87 -3.86
C PRO A 285 -12.01 -2.69 -4.54
N LEU A 286 -12.77 -1.90 -5.27
CA LEU A 286 -12.42 -0.51 -5.53
C LEU A 286 -12.72 0.31 -4.27
N VAL A 287 -11.74 1.11 -3.81
CA VAL A 287 -11.99 2.11 -2.77
C VAL A 287 -11.88 3.49 -3.35
N ILE A 288 -12.83 4.35 -2.99
CA ILE A 288 -12.82 5.77 -3.32
C ILE A 288 -12.56 6.55 -2.05
N GLN A 289 -11.46 7.31 -2.03
CA GLN A 289 -11.10 8.12 -0.89
C GLN A 289 -12.05 9.33 -0.77
N GLY A 290 -12.63 9.50 0.41
CA GLY A 290 -13.57 10.57 0.71
C GLY A 290 -13.14 11.52 1.82
N ASP A 291 -12.08 11.16 2.55
CA ASP A 291 -11.71 11.81 3.80
C ASP A 291 -10.95 13.15 3.67
N HIS A 292 -10.79 13.63 2.43
CA HIS A 292 -10.17 14.92 2.12
C HIS A 292 -11.19 15.95 1.60
N ASN A 293 -10.89 16.56 0.45
CA ASN A 293 -11.70 17.62 -0.13
C ASN A 293 -12.76 17.08 -1.11
N LYS A 294 -13.51 17.97 -1.75
CA LYS A 294 -14.66 17.60 -2.56
C LYS A 294 -14.25 17.03 -3.91
N VAL A 295 -14.89 15.91 -4.28
CA VAL A 295 -14.78 15.26 -5.58
C VAL A 295 -16.17 14.85 -6.05
N TRP A 296 -16.37 14.77 -7.37
CA TRP A 296 -17.60 14.31 -7.99
C TRP A 296 -17.29 13.17 -8.93
N TYR A 297 -18.15 12.14 -8.92
CA TYR A 297 -18.14 11.06 -9.87
C TYR A 297 -19.48 11.01 -10.61
N ARG A 298 -19.47 10.81 -11.93
CA ARG A 298 -20.67 10.62 -12.73
C ARG A 298 -20.74 9.23 -13.37
N ARG A 299 -19.62 8.50 -13.42
CA ARG A 299 -19.54 7.15 -13.94
C ARG A 299 -18.37 6.40 -13.33
N ILE A 300 -18.60 5.15 -12.90
CA ILE A 300 -17.58 4.21 -12.47
C ILE A 300 -17.99 2.82 -12.94
N VAL A 301 -17.15 2.19 -13.78
CA VAL A 301 -17.40 0.86 -14.32
C VAL A 301 -16.16 0.00 -14.12
N MET A 302 -16.38 -1.22 -13.62
CA MET A 302 -15.36 -2.26 -13.50
C MET A 302 -15.67 -3.36 -14.51
N THR A 303 -14.71 -3.73 -15.33
CA THR A 303 -14.84 -4.85 -16.26
C THR A 303 -13.82 -5.92 -15.89
N PRO A 304 -14.23 -7.07 -15.34
CA PRO A 304 -13.32 -8.15 -15.00
C PRO A 304 -12.55 -8.64 -16.24
N ILE A 305 -11.31 -9.06 -16.05
CA ILE A 305 -10.53 -9.79 -17.06
C ILE A 305 -10.67 -11.27 -16.71
N THR A 306 -11.27 -12.04 -17.62
CA THR A 306 -11.52 -13.49 -17.45
C THR A 306 -10.38 -14.35 -17.94
N SER A 307 -9.59 -13.83 -18.90
CA SER A 307 -8.33 -14.43 -19.34
C SER A 307 -7.33 -13.32 -19.66
N ALA A 308 -6.26 -13.28 -18.89
CA ALA A 308 -5.18 -12.31 -19.08
C ALA A 308 -4.15 -12.85 -20.07
N ALA A 309 -3.83 -12.07 -21.10
CA ALA A 309 -2.65 -12.33 -21.92
C ALA A 309 -1.38 -12.11 -21.05
N ARG A 310 -0.46 -13.05 -21.12
CA ARG A 310 0.82 -13.03 -20.41
C ARG A 310 1.92 -12.38 -21.22
#